data_26e289b5508d904de4b99a3e069bc65d
#
_entry.id   26e289b5508d904de4b99a3e069bc65d
#
_cell.length_a   1.000
_cell.length_b   1.000
_cell.length_c   1.000
_cell.angle_alpha   90.00
_cell.angle_beta   90.00
_cell.angle_gamma   90.00
#
_symmetry.space_group_name_H-M   'P 1'
#
loop_
_entity.id
_entity.type
_entity.pdbx_description
1 polymer ?
#
loop_
_entity_poly.entity_id
_entity_poly.type
_entity_poly.pdbx_seq_one_letter_code
_entity_poly.pdbx_strand_id
1 'polypeptide(L)'
;MLDYALQAKIIKSSDGRLSDDNFTYKDWSLGIYDKARNMMTDPRLIYKKESYKRDSLDIFLRKINTYENYKKDSFIDFTDMIERSIDEVDFPPLEILILDEAQDFTPLQWSVIYKMCSKVKRIYLAGDDDQGIYKWNGADPKYFTTYFPGRKVILRKTRRFGEAIHHFSQIIRRGILDSVEKDYEALQKDGAVKRYLNFNEVPIGKLPGTWYILGRVNTTVNELRMCAKDAGLYYGDNRGNRSFDIKQWAAIKAWTKISKNKKINKKEAELMYKYIRELQDLSFRRDKFWHNLPDYQEYDFKGLKDWCGLDLPDESKDKPWWEILQRNFKPEQITYFIRLLKRYGARQLNAEPQIIIDTIHSVKGGEADNVLIYSKTNWPSAFRNKNISEKSDEKRVYYTGVTRAKNTLHILSTDYKYNYPIGSDYFVYLQEKK
;
A
#
# COMPACT_ATOMS: atom_id res chain seq x y z
N MET A 1 3.65 -28.79 2.90
CA MET A 1 3.69 -28.22 1.54
C MET A 1 4.03 -26.73 1.54
N LEU A 2 3.33 -25.92 2.33
CA LEU A 2 3.74 -24.50 2.58
C LEU A 2 5.18 -24.42 3.10
N ASP A 3 5.62 -25.41 3.86
CA ASP A 3 6.96 -25.51 4.43
C ASP A 3 8.11 -25.54 3.41
N TYR A 4 7.96 -26.18 2.27
CA TYR A 4 9.04 -26.26 1.28
C TYR A 4 9.25 -24.93 0.55
N ALA A 5 8.17 -24.27 0.14
CA ALA A 5 8.24 -22.95 -0.47
C ALA A 5 8.73 -21.89 0.52
N LEU A 6 8.41 -22.04 1.81
CA LEU A 6 8.92 -21.22 2.91
C LEU A 6 10.38 -21.56 3.23
N GLN A 7 10.77 -22.82 3.27
CA GLN A 7 12.15 -23.27 3.47
C GLN A 7 13.04 -22.87 2.30
N ALA A 8 12.55 -22.95 1.07
CA ALA A 8 13.24 -22.44 -0.12
C ALA A 8 13.27 -20.91 -0.20
N LYS A 9 12.63 -20.18 0.77
CA LYS A 9 12.50 -18.70 0.80
C LYS A 9 11.91 -18.12 -0.49
N ILE A 10 11.05 -18.85 -1.16
CA ILE A 10 10.49 -18.47 -2.47
C ILE A 10 9.25 -17.57 -2.30
N ILE A 11 8.46 -17.77 -1.23
CA ILE A 11 7.21 -17.04 -0.96
C ILE A 11 7.35 -16.19 0.32
N LYS A 12 6.78 -15.00 0.32
CA LYS A 12 6.99 -13.99 1.39
C LYS A 12 6.05 -14.08 2.57
N SER A 13 4.93 -14.80 2.54
CA SER A 13 3.99 -14.82 3.66
C SER A 13 3.76 -16.22 4.21
N SER A 14 3.80 -16.33 5.54
CA SER A 14 3.53 -17.55 6.29
C SER A 14 2.04 -17.85 6.46
N ASP A 15 1.16 -16.93 6.10
CA ASP A 15 -0.28 -16.97 6.38
C ASP A 15 -1.16 -17.21 5.16
N GLY A 16 -0.56 -17.51 3.99
CA GLY A 16 -1.30 -17.88 2.78
C GLY A 16 -2.21 -16.80 2.21
N ARG A 17 -2.19 -15.58 2.74
CA ARG A 17 -2.97 -14.47 2.22
C ARG A 17 -2.19 -13.75 1.13
N LEU A 18 -2.71 -13.87 -0.07
CA LEU A 18 -2.25 -13.14 -1.24
C LEU A 18 -2.74 -11.70 -1.11
N SER A 19 -1.83 -10.76 -0.85
CA SER A 19 -2.16 -9.34 -0.97
C SER A 19 -1.78 -8.87 -2.35
N ASP A 20 -2.71 -8.28 -3.08
CA ASP A 20 -2.57 -7.82 -4.47
C ASP A 20 -1.37 -6.91 -4.75
N ASP A 21 -0.81 -6.26 -3.73
CA ASP A 21 0.25 -5.26 -3.92
C ASP A 21 1.69 -5.77 -3.81
N ASN A 22 1.95 -7.05 -3.52
CA ASN A 22 3.32 -7.55 -3.33
C ASN A 22 3.48 -9.04 -3.65
N PHE A 23 3.05 -9.49 -4.81
CA PHE A 23 3.63 -10.68 -5.43
C PHE A 23 5.03 -10.35 -5.95
N THR A 24 5.89 -9.86 -5.08
CA THR A 24 7.30 -9.90 -5.37
C THR A 24 7.80 -11.24 -4.87
N TYR A 25 8.05 -12.16 -5.78
CA TYR A 25 8.87 -13.30 -5.46
C TYR A 25 10.07 -12.80 -4.66
N LYS A 26 10.35 -13.37 -3.49
CA LYS A 26 11.61 -13.09 -2.79
C LYS A 26 12.80 -13.42 -3.68
N ASP A 27 12.60 -14.35 -4.59
CA ASP A 27 13.59 -14.76 -5.57
C ASP A 27 13.46 -13.90 -6.83
N TRP A 28 14.54 -13.21 -7.17
CA TRP A 28 14.63 -12.35 -8.34
C TRP A 28 14.40 -13.12 -9.65
N SER A 29 14.92 -14.35 -9.76
CA SER A 29 14.77 -15.18 -10.95
C SER A 29 13.32 -15.53 -11.24
N LEU A 30 12.55 -15.88 -10.19
CA LEU A 30 11.13 -16.18 -10.35
C LEU A 30 10.31 -14.94 -10.71
N GLY A 31 10.70 -13.75 -10.21
CA GLY A 31 10.07 -12.49 -10.64
C GLY A 31 10.31 -12.20 -12.13
N ILE A 32 11.51 -12.45 -12.65
CA ILE A 32 11.83 -12.33 -14.08
C ILE A 32 11.09 -13.38 -14.91
N TYR A 33 10.96 -14.59 -14.39
CA TYR A 33 10.20 -15.66 -15.03
C TYR A 33 8.71 -15.33 -15.14
N ASP A 34 8.08 -14.86 -14.07
CA ASP A 34 6.67 -14.47 -14.07
C ASP A 34 6.41 -13.31 -15.04
N LYS A 35 7.28 -12.30 -15.04
CA LYS A 35 7.24 -11.22 -16.05
C LYS A 35 7.30 -11.76 -17.48
N ALA A 36 8.16 -12.75 -17.75
CA ALA A 36 8.29 -13.35 -19.07
C ALA A 36 7.01 -14.06 -19.50
N ARG A 37 6.38 -14.80 -18.59
CA ARG A 37 5.07 -15.46 -18.82
C ARG A 37 3.99 -14.43 -19.10
N ASN A 38 3.87 -13.40 -18.27
CA ASN A 38 2.92 -12.31 -18.46
C ASN A 38 3.11 -11.58 -19.81
N MET A 39 4.35 -11.49 -20.29
CA MET A 39 4.69 -10.93 -21.60
C MET A 39 4.59 -11.95 -22.75
N MET A 40 4.25 -13.21 -22.48
CA MET A 40 4.23 -14.30 -23.44
C MET A 40 5.55 -14.41 -24.22
N THR A 41 6.68 -14.30 -23.54
CA THR A 41 8.00 -14.18 -24.12
C THR A 41 8.95 -15.20 -23.47
N ASP A 42 9.99 -15.66 -24.23
CA ASP A 42 11.02 -16.53 -23.67
C ASP A 42 11.70 -15.84 -22.45
N PRO A 43 11.74 -16.51 -21.28
CA PRO A 43 12.37 -16.00 -20.08
C PRO A 43 13.82 -15.56 -20.27
N ARG A 44 14.57 -16.21 -21.17
CA ARG A 44 15.94 -15.86 -21.51
C ARG A 44 16.06 -14.47 -22.13
N LEU A 45 15.05 -14.05 -22.90
CA LEU A 45 15.03 -12.70 -23.50
C LEU A 45 14.84 -11.62 -22.44
N ILE A 46 13.93 -11.86 -21.47
CA ILE A 46 13.74 -10.93 -20.36
C ILE A 46 14.98 -10.89 -19.47
N TYR A 47 15.56 -12.05 -19.13
CA TYR A 47 16.82 -12.14 -18.39
C TYR A 47 17.94 -11.33 -19.06
N LYS A 48 18.09 -11.42 -20.40
CA LYS A 48 19.12 -10.66 -21.15
C LYS A 48 18.91 -9.15 -21.06
N LYS A 49 17.66 -8.68 -21.04
CA LYS A 49 17.31 -7.26 -20.99
C LYS A 49 17.51 -6.63 -19.60
N GLU A 50 17.52 -7.45 -18.54
CA GLU A 50 17.74 -6.92 -17.19
C GLU A 50 19.16 -6.36 -17.02
N SER A 51 19.22 -5.09 -16.60
CA SER A 51 20.50 -4.38 -16.41
C SER A 51 21.29 -4.86 -15.20
N TYR A 52 20.62 -5.46 -14.22
CA TYR A 52 21.23 -6.04 -13.03
C TYR A 52 20.79 -7.48 -12.85
N LYS A 53 21.74 -8.40 -12.90
CA LYS A 53 21.51 -9.84 -12.75
C LYS A 53 21.99 -10.29 -11.38
N ARG A 54 21.11 -10.95 -10.63
CA ARG A 54 21.44 -11.52 -9.32
C ARG A 54 21.98 -12.93 -9.43
N ASP A 55 21.52 -13.67 -10.42
CA ASP A 55 21.89 -15.05 -10.70
C ASP A 55 22.54 -15.16 -12.09
N SER A 56 23.43 -16.14 -12.30
CA SER A 56 23.87 -16.51 -13.65
C SER A 56 22.71 -17.12 -14.44
N LEU A 57 22.85 -17.19 -15.77
CA LEU A 57 21.80 -17.78 -16.63
C LEU A 57 21.49 -19.24 -16.23
N ASP A 58 22.51 -20.02 -15.89
CA ASP A 58 22.33 -21.43 -15.50
C ASP A 58 21.60 -21.57 -14.16
N ILE A 59 21.89 -20.70 -13.20
CA ILE A 59 21.17 -20.65 -11.93
C ILE A 59 19.73 -20.22 -12.16
N PHE A 60 19.51 -19.19 -12.98
CA PHE A 60 18.19 -18.70 -13.35
C PHE A 60 17.34 -19.83 -13.96
N LEU A 61 17.85 -20.54 -14.95
CA LEU A 61 17.12 -21.64 -15.61
C LEU A 61 16.87 -22.83 -14.67
N ARG A 62 17.84 -23.17 -13.81
CA ARG A 62 17.64 -24.23 -12.80
C ARG A 62 16.52 -23.86 -11.81
N LYS A 63 16.46 -22.64 -11.34
CA LYS A 63 15.40 -22.16 -10.44
C LYS A 63 14.03 -22.25 -11.09
N ILE A 64 13.90 -21.85 -12.35
CA ILE A 64 12.66 -21.98 -13.11
C ILE A 64 12.24 -23.46 -13.19
N ASN A 65 13.14 -24.33 -13.63
CA ASN A 65 12.83 -25.76 -13.75
C ASN A 65 12.43 -26.39 -12.41
N THR A 66 13.11 -26.03 -11.33
CA THR A 66 12.76 -26.48 -9.98
C THR A 66 11.38 -26.00 -9.57
N TYR A 67 11.04 -24.75 -9.84
CA TYR A 67 9.73 -24.17 -9.55
C TYR A 67 8.62 -24.85 -10.36
N GLU A 68 8.81 -25.05 -11.66
CA GLU A 68 7.83 -25.70 -12.54
C GLU A 68 7.60 -27.18 -12.15
N ASN A 69 8.67 -27.92 -11.83
CA ASN A 69 8.54 -29.30 -11.36
C ASN A 69 7.80 -29.37 -10.03
N TYR A 70 8.06 -28.43 -9.11
CA TYR A 70 7.34 -28.37 -7.84
C TYR A 70 5.85 -28.06 -8.03
N LYS A 71 5.50 -27.18 -8.97
CA LYS A 71 4.10 -26.84 -9.26
C LYS A 71 3.31 -28.02 -9.79
N LYS A 72 3.89 -28.86 -10.68
CA LYS A 72 3.18 -29.96 -11.35
C LYS A 72 2.36 -30.83 -10.40
N ASP A 73 2.90 -31.09 -9.21
CA ASP A 73 2.32 -32.02 -8.26
C ASP A 73 1.70 -31.34 -7.02
N SER A 74 1.77 -30.02 -6.93
CA SER A 74 1.47 -29.33 -5.66
C SER A 74 0.42 -28.23 -5.76
N PHE A 75 0.49 -27.37 -6.75
CA PHE A 75 -0.43 -26.23 -6.89
C PHE A 75 -0.34 -25.57 -8.28
N ILE A 76 -1.31 -24.73 -8.60
CA ILE A 76 -1.28 -23.81 -9.73
C ILE A 76 -1.09 -22.38 -9.22
N ASP A 77 -0.25 -21.58 -9.86
CA ASP A 77 -0.13 -20.15 -9.56
C ASP A 77 -1.16 -19.32 -10.36
N PHE A 78 -1.25 -18.01 -10.07
CA PHE A 78 -2.21 -17.14 -10.76
C PHE A 78 -1.93 -17.02 -12.25
N THR A 79 -0.67 -17.03 -12.65
CA THR A 79 -0.30 -16.95 -14.08
C THR A 79 -0.71 -18.24 -14.78
N ASP A 80 -0.56 -19.42 -14.15
CA ASP A 80 -1.10 -20.68 -14.67
C ASP A 80 -2.62 -20.63 -14.88
N MET A 81 -3.35 -20.02 -13.93
CA MET A 81 -4.82 -19.88 -14.06
C MET A 81 -5.19 -19.07 -15.29
N ILE A 82 -4.46 -17.99 -15.56
CA ILE A 82 -4.69 -17.16 -16.74
C ILE A 82 -4.31 -17.92 -18.02
N GLU A 83 -3.12 -18.56 -18.05
CA GLU A 83 -2.66 -19.35 -19.18
C GLU A 83 -3.65 -20.47 -19.54
N ARG A 84 -4.07 -21.27 -18.57
CA ARG A 84 -5.04 -22.35 -18.78
C ARG A 84 -6.39 -21.83 -19.22
N SER A 85 -6.84 -20.67 -18.76
CA SER A 85 -8.12 -20.11 -19.17
C SER A 85 -8.21 -19.82 -20.69
N ILE A 86 -7.06 -19.66 -21.34
CA ILE A 86 -7.01 -19.48 -22.79
C ILE A 86 -7.48 -20.75 -23.51
N ASP A 87 -7.10 -21.91 -23.03
CA ASP A 87 -7.38 -23.19 -23.70
C ASP A 87 -8.59 -23.93 -23.08
N GLU A 88 -8.71 -23.93 -21.76
CA GLU A 88 -9.62 -24.78 -21.02
C GLU A 88 -11.00 -24.14 -20.75
N VAL A 89 -11.10 -22.78 -20.75
CA VAL A 89 -12.35 -22.10 -20.38
C VAL A 89 -13.16 -21.76 -21.64
N ASP A 90 -14.38 -22.24 -21.72
CA ASP A 90 -15.37 -21.78 -22.68
C ASP A 90 -16.16 -20.61 -22.11
N PHE A 91 -15.78 -19.39 -22.46
CA PHE A 91 -16.45 -18.18 -21.97
C PHE A 91 -17.89 -18.10 -22.50
N PRO A 92 -18.86 -17.72 -21.64
CA PRO A 92 -20.24 -17.56 -22.05
C PRO A 92 -20.39 -16.41 -23.05
N PRO A 93 -21.39 -16.45 -23.95
CA PRO A 93 -21.70 -15.30 -24.76
C PRO A 93 -22.22 -14.15 -23.92
N LEU A 94 -21.66 -12.96 -24.13
CA LEU A 94 -22.01 -11.74 -23.40
C LEU A 94 -22.61 -10.69 -24.35
N GLU A 95 -23.59 -9.97 -23.89
CA GLU A 95 -24.12 -8.81 -24.61
C GLU A 95 -23.12 -7.65 -24.57
N ILE A 96 -22.52 -7.40 -23.41
CA ILE A 96 -21.60 -6.28 -23.16
C ILE A 96 -20.45 -6.77 -22.30
N LEU A 97 -19.23 -6.39 -22.69
CA LEU A 97 -18.01 -6.52 -21.91
C LEU A 97 -17.47 -5.12 -21.61
N ILE A 98 -17.28 -4.80 -20.35
CA ILE A 98 -16.70 -3.53 -19.91
C ILE A 98 -15.38 -3.86 -19.20
N LEU A 99 -14.28 -3.27 -19.69
CA LEU A 99 -12.94 -3.43 -19.11
C LEU A 99 -12.46 -2.06 -18.66
N ASP A 100 -12.17 -1.95 -17.37
CA ASP A 100 -11.61 -0.74 -16.77
C ASP A 100 -10.11 -0.92 -16.52
N GLU A 101 -9.36 0.20 -16.35
CA GLU A 101 -7.91 0.21 -16.17
C GLU A 101 -7.14 -0.58 -17.24
N ALA A 102 -7.62 -0.53 -18.50
CA ALA A 102 -7.13 -1.37 -19.59
C ALA A 102 -5.62 -1.19 -19.91
N GLN A 103 -5.01 -0.09 -19.51
CA GLN A 103 -3.57 0.17 -19.65
C GLN A 103 -2.69 -0.72 -18.74
N ASP A 104 -3.27 -1.41 -17.77
CA ASP A 104 -2.54 -2.25 -16.83
C ASP A 104 -2.51 -3.73 -17.20
N PHE A 105 -3.25 -4.13 -18.23
CA PHE A 105 -3.28 -5.52 -18.64
C PHE A 105 -1.99 -5.94 -19.34
N THR A 106 -1.52 -7.14 -18.97
CA THR A 106 -0.37 -7.79 -19.59
C THR A 106 -0.76 -8.42 -20.93
N PRO A 107 0.17 -8.72 -21.86
CA PRO A 107 -0.11 -9.46 -23.08
C PRO A 107 -0.88 -10.78 -22.84
N LEU A 108 -0.54 -11.51 -21.78
CA LEU A 108 -1.23 -12.73 -21.39
C LEU A 108 -2.70 -12.47 -21.04
N GLN A 109 -3.00 -11.43 -20.26
CA GLN A 109 -4.38 -11.03 -19.95
C GLN A 109 -5.13 -10.57 -21.21
N TRP A 110 -4.45 -9.84 -22.10
CA TRP A 110 -5.03 -9.47 -23.38
C TRP A 110 -5.40 -10.68 -24.25
N SER A 111 -4.64 -11.77 -24.21
CA SER A 111 -4.99 -13.01 -24.94
C SER A 111 -6.31 -13.60 -24.46
N VAL A 112 -6.56 -13.59 -23.14
CA VAL A 112 -7.85 -13.98 -22.57
C VAL A 112 -8.96 -13.05 -23.02
N ILE A 113 -8.71 -11.73 -22.99
CA ILE A 113 -9.68 -10.71 -23.42
C ILE A 113 -10.03 -10.91 -24.89
N TYR A 114 -9.08 -11.14 -25.79
CA TYR A 114 -9.33 -11.40 -27.20
C TYR A 114 -10.18 -12.67 -27.40
N LYS A 115 -9.94 -13.74 -26.63
CA LYS A 115 -10.78 -14.93 -26.67
C LYS A 115 -12.22 -14.62 -26.24
N MET A 116 -12.41 -13.84 -25.17
CA MET A 116 -13.72 -13.38 -24.72
C MET A 116 -14.42 -12.54 -25.80
N CYS A 117 -13.70 -11.63 -26.45
CA CYS A 117 -14.25 -10.72 -27.44
C CYS A 117 -14.92 -11.43 -28.62
N SER A 118 -14.50 -12.66 -28.95
CA SER A 118 -15.12 -13.46 -30.02
C SER A 118 -16.61 -13.82 -29.79
N LYS A 119 -17.02 -13.75 -28.49
CA LYS A 119 -18.39 -14.11 -28.07
C LYS A 119 -19.17 -12.92 -27.48
N VAL A 120 -18.71 -11.68 -27.71
CA VAL A 120 -19.29 -10.46 -27.14
C VAL A 120 -19.82 -9.55 -28.25
N LYS A 121 -21.00 -9.01 -28.05
CA LYS A 121 -21.63 -8.10 -29.08
C LYS A 121 -21.07 -6.68 -28.98
N ARG A 122 -20.77 -6.16 -27.78
CA ARG A 122 -20.26 -4.80 -27.57
C ARG A 122 -19.17 -4.81 -26.50
N ILE A 123 -18.10 -4.09 -26.76
CA ILE A 123 -16.95 -4.00 -25.87
C ILE A 123 -16.67 -2.53 -25.59
N TYR A 124 -16.51 -2.20 -24.31
CA TYR A 124 -16.10 -0.89 -23.83
C TYR A 124 -14.80 -1.04 -23.06
N LEU A 125 -13.79 -0.30 -23.48
CA LEU A 125 -12.51 -0.22 -22.78
C LEU A 125 -12.36 1.16 -22.17
N ALA A 126 -12.03 1.23 -20.90
CA ALA A 126 -11.68 2.46 -20.23
C ALA A 126 -10.25 2.36 -19.67
N GLY A 127 -9.53 3.48 -19.65
CA GLY A 127 -8.18 3.53 -19.11
C GLY A 127 -7.48 4.86 -19.35
N ASP A 128 -6.34 5.03 -18.69
CA ASP A 128 -5.46 6.18 -18.86
C ASP A 128 -4.03 5.69 -19.08
N ASP A 129 -3.51 5.79 -20.28
CA ASP A 129 -2.17 5.35 -20.66
C ASP A 129 -1.05 6.08 -19.89
N ASP A 130 -1.33 7.29 -19.41
CA ASP A 130 -0.41 8.05 -18.56
C ASP A 130 -0.36 7.50 -17.12
N GLN A 131 -1.32 6.66 -16.72
CA GLN A 131 -1.36 5.95 -15.43
C GLN A 131 -0.97 4.45 -15.55
N GLY A 132 -0.38 4.02 -16.67
CA GLY A 132 0.15 2.66 -16.85
C GLY A 132 1.45 2.47 -16.07
N ILE A 133 1.36 2.05 -14.80
CA ILE A 133 2.51 1.95 -13.89
C ILE A 133 2.96 0.51 -13.62
N TYR A 134 2.34 -0.49 -14.24
CA TYR A 134 2.64 -1.91 -14.04
C TYR A 134 3.50 -2.54 -15.15
N LYS A 135 4.24 -1.74 -15.92
CA LYS A 135 5.18 -2.25 -16.93
C LYS A 135 6.26 -3.18 -16.35
N TRP A 136 6.60 -3.00 -15.09
CA TRP A 136 7.52 -3.92 -14.40
C TRP A 136 6.98 -5.36 -14.33
N ASN A 137 5.65 -5.54 -14.37
CA ASN A 137 4.97 -6.85 -14.44
C ASN A 137 4.63 -7.28 -15.88
N GLY A 138 5.04 -6.49 -16.87
CA GLY A 138 4.80 -6.81 -18.29
C GLY A 138 3.59 -6.12 -18.92
N ALA A 139 2.85 -5.28 -18.19
CA ALA A 139 1.75 -4.50 -18.76
C ALA A 139 2.27 -3.58 -19.89
N ASP A 140 1.50 -3.45 -20.97
CA ASP A 140 1.81 -2.55 -22.07
C ASP A 140 0.58 -1.75 -22.52
N PRO A 141 0.53 -0.44 -22.22
CA PRO A 141 -0.58 0.44 -22.62
C PRO A 141 -0.88 0.45 -24.12
N LYS A 142 0.08 0.03 -24.96
CA LYS A 142 -0.14 -0.01 -26.43
C LYS A 142 -1.24 -0.96 -26.84
N TYR A 143 -1.47 -2.03 -26.10
CA TYR A 143 -2.59 -2.93 -26.37
C TYR A 143 -3.94 -2.19 -26.30
N PHE A 144 -4.09 -1.33 -25.30
CA PHE A 144 -5.27 -0.48 -25.13
C PHE A 144 -5.30 0.67 -26.14
N THR A 145 -4.20 1.40 -26.31
CA THR A 145 -4.19 2.65 -27.10
C THR A 145 -4.05 2.44 -28.60
N THR A 146 -3.39 1.35 -29.02
CA THR A 146 -2.99 1.19 -30.43
C THR A 146 -3.53 -0.10 -31.07
N TYR A 147 -3.41 -1.23 -30.37
CA TYR A 147 -3.68 -2.52 -30.99
C TYR A 147 -5.15 -2.94 -30.95
N PHE A 148 -5.92 -2.47 -29.95
CA PHE A 148 -7.32 -2.81 -29.86
C PHE A 148 -8.14 -1.96 -30.86
N PRO A 149 -8.94 -2.59 -31.76
CA PRO A 149 -9.71 -1.86 -32.74
C PRO A 149 -10.94 -1.18 -32.12
N GLY A 150 -11.36 -0.08 -32.67
CA GLY A 150 -12.61 0.57 -32.26
C GLY A 150 -12.58 2.09 -32.30
N ARG A 151 -13.71 2.69 -31.99
CA ARG A 151 -13.83 4.14 -31.86
C ARG A 151 -13.21 4.62 -30.56
N LYS A 152 -12.29 5.56 -30.64
CA LYS A 152 -11.65 6.19 -29.48
C LYS A 152 -12.39 7.46 -29.07
N VAL A 153 -12.64 7.61 -27.78
CA VAL A 153 -13.24 8.80 -27.19
C VAL A 153 -12.35 9.25 -26.04
N ILE A 154 -11.94 10.51 -26.05
CA ILE A 154 -11.15 11.12 -24.98
C ILE A 154 -12.09 11.88 -24.04
N LEU A 155 -12.08 11.51 -22.76
CA LEU A 155 -12.79 12.22 -21.73
C LEU A 155 -11.95 13.45 -21.30
N ARG A 156 -12.30 14.63 -21.81
CA ARG A 156 -11.49 15.83 -21.68
C ARG A 156 -11.54 16.48 -20.30
N LYS A 157 -12.64 16.33 -19.56
CA LYS A 157 -12.84 17.01 -18.26
C LYS A 157 -12.40 16.11 -17.10
N THR A 158 -11.40 16.57 -16.33
CA THR A 158 -11.17 15.94 -15.03
C THR A 158 -12.33 16.28 -14.08
N ARG A 159 -12.72 15.31 -13.24
CA ARG A 159 -13.74 15.51 -12.20
C ARG A 159 -13.14 15.53 -10.80
N ARG A 160 -11.81 15.63 -10.70
CA ARG A 160 -11.11 15.45 -9.42
C ARG A 160 -10.50 16.74 -8.91
N PHE A 161 -9.72 17.46 -9.70
CA PHE A 161 -8.89 18.57 -9.23
C PHE A 161 -9.02 19.84 -10.07
N GLY A 162 -8.68 21.00 -9.44
CA GLY A 162 -8.69 22.31 -10.07
C GLY A 162 -7.40 22.63 -10.85
N GLU A 163 -7.33 23.87 -11.35
CA GLU A 163 -6.32 24.33 -12.31
C GLU A 163 -4.87 24.16 -11.85
N ALA A 164 -4.55 24.46 -10.60
CA ALA A 164 -3.17 24.41 -10.12
C ALA A 164 -2.59 22.97 -10.18
N ILE A 165 -3.37 21.97 -9.72
CA ILE A 165 -2.96 20.57 -9.77
C ILE A 165 -2.97 20.07 -11.22
N HIS A 166 -3.94 20.49 -12.01
CA HIS A 166 -4.01 20.18 -13.44
C HIS A 166 -2.74 20.65 -14.15
N HIS A 167 -2.40 21.93 -14.03
CA HIS A 167 -1.20 22.50 -14.67
C HIS A 167 0.06 21.74 -14.23
N PHE A 168 0.22 21.50 -12.94
CA PHE A 168 1.36 20.72 -12.42
C PHE A 168 1.43 19.32 -13.03
N SER A 169 0.29 18.63 -13.12
CA SER A 169 0.21 17.28 -13.71
C SER A 169 0.58 17.26 -15.19
N GLN A 170 0.16 18.29 -15.95
CA GLN A 170 0.49 18.42 -17.38
C GLN A 170 2.00 18.62 -17.63
N ILE A 171 2.71 19.33 -16.74
CA ILE A 171 4.17 19.45 -16.83
C ILE A 171 4.85 18.08 -16.73
N ILE A 172 4.40 17.22 -15.80
CA ILE A 172 4.92 15.86 -15.69
C ILE A 172 4.57 15.04 -16.93
N ARG A 173 3.32 15.13 -17.39
CA ARG A 173 2.79 14.36 -18.52
C ARG A 173 3.53 14.65 -19.84
N ARG A 174 3.88 15.88 -20.12
CA ARG A 174 4.62 16.27 -21.35
C ARG A 174 5.93 15.51 -21.56
N GLY A 175 6.47 14.93 -20.51
CA GLY A 175 7.67 14.10 -20.62
C GLY A 175 7.41 12.60 -20.63
N ILE A 176 6.14 12.16 -20.75
CA ILE A 176 5.76 10.77 -20.91
C ILE A 176 5.80 10.42 -22.40
N LEU A 177 6.62 9.44 -22.77
CA LEU A 177 6.66 8.93 -24.14
C LEU A 177 5.41 8.10 -24.43
N ASP A 178 5.03 8.07 -25.71
CA ASP A 178 3.87 7.30 -26.20
C ASP A 178 2.55 7.66 -25.50
N SER A 179 2.50 8.84 -24.83
CA SER A 179 1.25 9.37 -24.27
C SER A 179 0.32 9.78 -25.41
N VAL A 180 -0.93 9.34 -25.34
CA VAL A 180 -1.97 9.83 -26.27
C VAL A 180 -2.20 11.31 -25.98
N GLU A 181 -2.22 12.12 -27.02
CA GLU A 181 -2.51 13.55 -26.88
C GLU A 181 -3.92 13.76 -26.33
N LYS A 182 -4.00 14.45 -25.21
CA LYS A 182 -5.25 14.69 -24.47
C LYS A 182 -5.31 16.16 -24.10
N ASP A 183 -6.33 16.81 -24.57
CA ASP A 183 -6.65 18.18 -24.20
C ASP A 183 -7.55 18.14 -22.97
N TYR A 184 -6.93 18.11 -21.79
CA TYR A 184 -7.66 18.05 -20.53
C TYR A 184 -8.06 19.43 -20.02
N GLU A 185 -9.32 19.54 -19.58
CA GLU A 185 -9.85 20.69 -18.87
C GLU A 185 -9.90 20.40 -17.34
N ALA A 186 -9.44 21.35 -16.56
CA ALA A 186 -9.54 21.32 -15.10
C ALA A 186 -10.98 21.53 -14.63
N LEU A 187 -11.26 21.13 -13.39
CA LEU A 187 -12.45 21.62 -12.70
C LEU A 187 -12.32 23.10 -12.42
N GLN A 188 -13.45 23.83 -12.56
CA GLN A 188 -13.55 25.20 -12.09
C GLN A 188 -13.67 25.21 -10.56
N LYS A 189 -12.56 24.95 -9.89
CA LYS A 189 -12.44 25.05 -8.43
C LYS A 189 -11.04 25.43 -8.04
N ASP A 190 -10.90 25.99 -6.86
CA ASP A 190 -9.61 26.26 -6.26
C ASP A 190 -8.82 24.98 -6.03
N GLY A 191 -7.52 25.07 -6.13
CA GLY A 191 -6.57 24.03 -5.84
C GLY A 191 -5.22 24.64 -5.53
N ALA A 192 -4.36 23.93 -4.85
CA ALA A 192 -3.04 24.44 -4.52
C ALA A 192 -1.96 23.38 -4.71
N VAL A 193 -0.79 23.83 -5.17
CA VAL A 193 0.44 23.05 -5.19
C VAL A 193 1.47 23.76 -4.33
N LYS A 194 2.01 23.09 -3.33
CA LYS A 194 2.95 23.65 -2.35
C LYS A 194 4.20 22.77 -2.24
N ARG A 195 5.35 23.40 -2.05
CA ARG A 195 6.63 22.70 -1.84
C ARG A 195 7.13 22.92 -0.42
N TYR A 196 7.72 21.89 0.15
CA TYR A 196 8.31 21.89 1.48
C TYR A 196 9.66 21.21 1.45
N LEU A 197 10.54 21.61 2.36
CA LEU A 197 11.85 20.97 2.58
C LEU A 197 11.85 20.11 3.84
N ASN A 198 10.92 20.40 4.76
CA ASN A 198 10.81 19.67 6.02
C ASN A 198 9.39 19.10 6.21
N PHE A 199 9.30 17.83 6.62
CA PHE A 199 8.03 17.15 6.90
C PHE A 199 7.17 17.90 7.93
N ASN A 200 7.80 18.48 8.97
CA ASN A 200 7.07 19.17 10.04
C ASN A 200 6.41 20.48 9.61
N GLU A 201 6.82 21.05 8.47
CA GLU A 201 6.22 22.25 7.88
C GLU A 201 4.92 21.94 7.14
N VAL A 202 4.73 20.68 6.72
CA VAL A 202 3.53 20.26 6.00
C VAL A 202 2.32 20.29 6.96
N PRO A 203 1.22 20.95 6.61
CA PRO A 203 0.08 21.16 7.51
C PRO A 203 -0.79 19.91 7.67
N ILE A 204 -0.19 18.74 7.90
CA ILE A 204 -0.88 17.46 8.05
C ILE A 204 -1.76 17.48 9.30
N GLY A 205 -3.05 17.19 9.10
CA GLY A 205 -4.06 17.23 10.17
C GLY A 205 -4.46 18.65 10.61
N LYS A 206 -3.93 19.71 9.97
CA LYS A 206 -4.42 21.08 10.11
C LYS A 206 -5.41 21.47 9.01
N LEU A 207 -5.20 20.94 7.80
CA LEU A 207 -6.17 21.03 6.71
C LEU A 207 -7.23 19.93 6.87
N PRO A 208 -8.50 20.23 6.58
CA PRO A 208 -9.57 19.25 6.66
C PRO A 208 -9.47 18.19 5.56
N GLY A 209 -10.13 17.06 5.78
CA GLY A 209 -10.26 15.98 4.81
C GLY A 209 -9.20 14.89 4.94
N THR A 210 -9.24 13.99 3.99
CA THR A 210 -8.38 12.81 3.90
C THR A 210 -6.99 13.16 3.37
N TRP A 211 -6.00 12.36 3.77
CA TRP A 211 -4.61 12.54 3.37
C TRP A 211 -4.00 11.27 2.80
N TYR A 212 -3.34 11.40 1.67
CA TYR A 212 -2.34 10.44 1.20
C TYR A 212 -0.94 11.03 1.40
N ILE A 213 -0.07 10.29 2.07
CA ILE A 213 1.35 10.61 2.23
C ILE A 213 2.14 9.53 1.50
N LEU A 214 2.72 9.87 0.36
CA LEU A 214 3.16 8.91 -0.62
C LEU A 214 4.68 8.91 -0.80
N GLY A 215 5.26 7.71 -0.71
CA GLY A 215 6.63 7.44 -1.11
C GLY A 215 6.70 6.67 -2.43
N ARG A 216 7.83 6.77 -3.14
CA ARG A 216 8.06 6.01 -4.37
C ARG A 216 8.35 4.53 -4.10
N VAL A 217 9.03 4.24 -3.00
CA VAL A 217 9.47 2.90 -2.59
C VAL A 217 9.25 2.68 -1.09
N ASN A 218 9.19 1.41 -0.67
CA ASN A 218 8.91 1.06 0.73
C ASN A 218 9.90 1.66 1.74
N THR A 219 11.16 1.85 1.36
CA THR A 219 12.16 2.51 2.24
C THR A 219 11.77 3.94 2.54
N THR A 220 11.34 4.72 1.54
CA THR A 220 10.88 6.10 1.74
C THR A 220 9.53 6.17 2.45
N VAL A 221 8.64 5.20 2.24
CA VAL A 221 7.38 5.07 3.01
C VAL A 221 7.67 4.83 4.49
N ASN A 222 8.66 3.99 4.82
CA ASN A 222 9.03 3.74 6.21
C ASN A 222 9.61 5.00 6.88
N GLU A 223 10.40 5.80 6.17
CA GLU A 223 10.86 7.11 6.67
C GLU A 223 9.69 8.05 6.95
N LEU A 224 8.73 8.14 6.03
CA LEU A 224 7.52 8.94 6.23
C LEU A 224 6.69 8.47 7.43
N ARG A 225 6.59 7.15 7.64
CA ARG A 225 5.93 6.57 8.81
C ARG A 225 6.65 6.91 10.12
N MET A 226 7.99 6.95 10.11
CA MET A 226 8.76 7.40 11.26
C MET A 226 8.50 8.88 11.56
N CYS A 227 8.61 9.76 10.57
CA CYS A 227 8.28 11.18 10.72
C CYS A 227 6.85 11.39 11.23
N ALA A 228 5.88 10.62 10.74
CA ALA A 228 4.49 10.70 11.16
C ALA A 228 4.30 10.25 12.63
N LYS A 229 5.01 9.20 13.07
CA LYS A 229 5.02 8.77 14.47
C LYS A 229 5.61 9.82 15.38
N ASP A 230 6.73 10.41 15.00
CA ASP A 230 7.39 11.47 15.77
C ASP A 230 6.50 12.72 15.87
N ALA A 231 5.77 13.03 14.82
CA ALA A 231 4.76 14.11 14.80
C ALA A 231 3.46 13.74 15.54
N GLY A 232 3.33 12.53 16.08
CA GLY A 232 2.13 12.07 16.78
C GLY A 232 0.90 11.99 15.87
N LEU A 233 1.05 11.57 14.61
CA LEU A 233 -0.04 11.42 13.66
C LEU A 233 -0.64 10.02 13.74
N TYR A 234 -1.98 9.95 13.74
CA TYR A 234 -2.71 8.69 13.57
C TYR A 234 -2.90 8.42 12.08
N TYR A 235 -2.34 7.31 11.60
CA TYR A 235 -2.40 6.92 10.19
C TYR A 235 -2.61 5.42 10.02
N GLY A 236 -2.95 5.03 8.81
CA GLY A 236 -2.98 3.64 8.35
C GLY A 236 -2.25 3.48 7.03
N ASP A 237 -2.33 2.29 6.47
CA ASP A 237 -1.95 1.99 5.10
C ASP A 237 -3.15 1.55 4.27
N ASN A 238 -2.96 1.40 2.97
CA ASN A 238 -4.03 1.01 2.04
C ASN A 238 -4.55 -0.43 2.26
N ARG A 239 -3.89 -1.22 3.13
CA ARG A 239 -4.31 -2.58 3.52
C ARG A 239 -5.17 -2.59 4.78
N GLY A 240 -5.47 -1.44 5.36
CA GLY A 240 -6.24 -1.32 6.59
C GLY A 240 -5.41 -1.51 7.87
N ASN A 241 -4.07 -1.63 7.78
CA ASN A 241 -3.24 -1.65 8.98
C ASN A 241 -3.19 -0.26 9.61
N ARG A 242 -3.19 -0.21 10.93
CA ARG A 242 -3.09 1.03 11.69
C ARG A 242 -1.66 1.30 12.15
N SER A 243 -1.34 2.54 12.44
CA SER A 243 -0.02 2.97 12.94
C SER A 243 0.37 2.42 14.29
N PHE A 244 -0.54 1.69 14.94
CA PHE A 244 -0.34 1.03 16.23
C PHE A 244 -0.95 -0.38 16.23
N ASP A 245 -0.49 -1.22 17.16
CA ASP A 245 -1.04 -2.56 17.36
C ASP A 245 -2.44 -2.48 17.99
N ILE A 246 -3.43 -3.06 17.30
CA ILE A 246 -4.83 -3.09 17.74
C ILE A 246 -4.99 -3.83 19.08
N LYS A 247 -4.15 -4.84 19.35
CA LYS A 247 -4.17 -5.57 20.63
C LYS A 247 -3.67 -4.70 21.77
N GLN A 248 -2.59 -3.93 21.55
CA GLN A 248 -2.11 -2.94 22.51
C GLN A 248 -3.16 -1.88 22.80
N TRP A 249 -3.82 -1.38 21.74
CA TRP A 249 -4.91 -0.43 21.90
C TRP A 249 -6.11 -0.99 22.68
N ALA A 250 -6.48 -2.24 22.43
CA ALA A 250 -7.56 -2.91 23.16
C ALA A 250 -7.20 -3.08 24.66
N ALA A 251 -5.94 -3.40 24.98
CA ALA A 251 -5.47 -3.46 26.38
C ALA A 251 -5.54 -2.09 27.09
N ILE A 252 -5.12 -1.01 26.40
CA ILE A 252 -5.24 0.36 26.90
C ILE A 252 -6.69 0.72 27.19
N LYS A 253 -7.61 0.37 26.30
CA LYS A 253 -9.06 0.60 26.51
C LYS A 253 -9.60 -0.18 27.70
N ALA A 254 -9.23 -1.44 27.84
CA ALA A 254 -9.65 -2.27 28.95
C ALA A 254 -9.19 -1.68 30.30
N TRP A 255 -7.92 -1.31 30.43
CA TRP A 255 -7.43 -0.63 31.63
C TRP A 255 -8.13 0.71 31.88
N THR A 256 -8.35 1.50 30.83
CA THR A 256 -9.07 2.79 30.95
C THR A 256 -10.53 2.62 31.42
N LYS A 257 -11.19 1.50 31.09
CA LYS A 257 -12.51 1.17 31.64
C LYS A 257 -12.41 0.87 33.13
N ILE A 258 -11.46 0.02 33.54
CA ILE A 258 -11.22 -0.38 34.92
C ILE A 258 -10.90 0.82 35.81
N SER A 259 -9.97 1.69 35.39
CA SER A 259 -9.62 2.91 36.13
C SER A 259 -10.79 3.88 36.31
N LYS A 260 -11.82 3.80 35.44
CA LYS A 260 -13.06 4.59 35.55
C LYS A 260 -14.21 3.83 36.22
N ASN A 261 -13.95 2.82 37.02
CA ASN A 261 -14.95 1.96 37.68
C ASN A 261 -15.95 1.29 36.71
N LYS A 262 -15.54 1.06 35.46
CA LYS A 262 -16.35 0.29 34.50
C LYS A 262 -15.89 -1.16 34.46
N LYS A 263 -16.81 -2.04 34.12
CA LYS A 263 -16.51 -3.47 33.94
C LYS A 263 -15.95 -3.79 32.58
N ILE A 264 -15.20 -4.87 32.51
CA ILE A 264 -14.68 -5.48 31.28
C ILE A 264 -15.06 -6.95 31.20
N ASN A 265 -15.21 -7.47 30.00
CA ASN A 265 -15.49 -8.90 29.80
C ASN A 265 -14.19 -9.73 29.87
N LYS A 266 -14.35 -11.06 29.87
CA LYS A 266 -13.25 -12.02 29.93
C LYS A 266 -12.18 -11.79 28.86
N LYS A 267 -12.60 -11.59 27.59
CA LYS A 267 -11.64 -11.39 26.46
C LYS A 267 -10.83 -10.11 26.62
N GLU A 268 -11.46 -9.04 27.08
CA GLU A 268 -10.78 -7.77 27.37
C GLU A 268 -9.76 -7.93 28.51
N ALA A 269 -10.14 -8.69 29.56
CA ALA A 269 -9.28 -8.98 30.69
C ALA A 269 -8.08 -9.84 30.28
N GLU A 270 -8.30 -10.97 29.58
CA GLU A 270 -7.25 -11.84 29.04
C GLU A 270 -6.23 -11.07 28.20
N LEU A 271 -6.73 -10.19 27.35
CA LEU A 271 -5.87 -9.38 26.48
C LEU A 271 -5.06 -8.36 27.29
N MET A 272 -5.69 -7.67 28.24
CA MET A 272 -5.05 -6.69 29.11
C MET A 272 -3.91 -7.31 29.95
N TYR A 273 -4.13 -8.51 30.49
CA TYR A 273 -3.14 -9.21 31.30
C TYR A 273 -1.82 -9.51 30.57
N LYS A 274 -1.86 -9.66 29.24
CA LYS A 274 -0.64 -9.86 28.42
C LYS A 274 0.34 -8.68 28.51
N TYR A 275 -0.13 -7.53 28.93
CA TYR A 275 0.63 -6.28 28.96
C TYR A 275 0.94 -5.77 30.37
N ILE A 276 0.38 -6.37 31.45
CA ILE A 276 0.68 -5.99 32.82
C ILE A 276 2.07 -6.51 33.21
N ARG A 277 2.95 -5.62 33.71
CA ARG A 277 4.35 -5.91 33.99
C ARG A 277 4.53 -6.85 35.18
N GLU A 278 3.79 -6.64 36.27
CA GLU A 278 4.00 -7.29 37.54
C GLU A 278 3.53 -8.75 37.60
N LEU A 279 2.89 -9.23 36.53
CA LEU A 279 2.38 -10.60 36.45
C LEU A 279 3.37 -11.61 35.84
N GLN A 280 4.68 -11.40 35.99
CA GLN A 280 5.70 -12.24 35.33
C GLN A 280 5.68 -13.73 35.76
N ASP A 281 5.35 -14.01 37.03
CA ASP A 281 5.37 -15.39 37.57
C ASP A 281 4.11 -16.22 37.34
N LEU A 282 3.08 -15.66 36.73
CA LEU A 282 1.79 -16.32 36.52
C LEU A 282 1.68 -17.09 35.19
N SER A 283 2.76 -17.25 34.43
CA SER A 283 2.72 -17.95 33.12
C SER A 283 2.16 -19.38 33.23
N PHE A 284 2.42 -20.08 34.35
CA PHE A 284 1.94 -21.46 34.57
C PHE A 284 0.48 -21.57 35.03
N ARG A 285 -0.11 -20.47 35.58
CA ARG A 285 -1.51 -20.48 36.06
C ARG A 285 -2.50 -19.88 35.05
N ARG A 286 -2.02 -19.16 34.04
CA ARG A 286 -2.87 -18.39 33.11
C ARG A 286 -3.83 -19.24 32.31
N ASP A 287 -3.36 -20.33 31.70
CA ASP A 287 -4.18 -21.09 30.76
C ASP A 287 -5.30 -21.88 31.46
N LYS A 288 -5.07 -22.37 32.68
CA LYS A 288 -6.10 -23.09 33.44
C LYS A 288 -7.16 -22.19 34.08
N PHE A 289 -6.83 -20.94 34.36
CA PHE A 289 -7.69 -20.02 35.08
C PHE A 289 -8.83 -19.48 34.19
N TRP A 290 -8.48 -19.06 32.98
CA TRP A 290 -9.47 -18.47 32.07
C TRP A 290 -10.48 -19.47 31.53
N HIS A 291 -10.15 -20.75 31.42
CA HIS A 291 -11.06 -21.76 30.92
C HIS A 291 -12.28 -22.02 31.84
N ASN A 292 -12.14 -21.73 33.11
CA ASN A 292 -13.19 -21.95 34.11
C ASN A 292 -14.08 -20.72 34.33
N LEU A 293 -13.76 -19.58 33.76
CA LEU A 293 -14.55 -18.36 33.93
C LEU A 293 -15.64 -18.26 32.84
N PRO A 294 -16.88 -17.89 33.22
CA PRO A 294 -17.96 -17.72 32.26
C PRO A 294 -17.68 -16.57 31.26
N ASP A 295 -17.94 -16.82 29.97
CA ASP A 295 -17.70 -15.81 28.91
C ASP A 295 -18.63 -14.59 29.00
N TYR A 296 -19.77 -14.74 29.66
CA TYR A 296 -20.79 -13.68 29.83
C TYR A 296 -20.58 -12.81 31.06
N GLN A 297 -19.64 -13.16 31.95
CA GLN A 297 -19.41 -12.39 33.17
C GLN A 297 -18.52 -11.17 32.89
N GLU A 298 -18.89 -10.06 33.52
CA GLU A 298 -18.13 -8.81 33.51
C GLU A 298 -17.45 -8.58 34.86
N TYR A 299 -16.22 -8.09 34.82
CA TYR A 299 -15.36 -7.90 35.99
C TYR A 299 -14.99 -6.44 36.15
N ASP A 300 -15.16 -5.89 37.35
CA ASP A 300 -14.52 -4.65 37.79
C ASP A 300 -13.12 -4.93 38.40
N PHE A 301 -12.47 -3.92 38.93
CA PHE A 301 -11.12 -4.10 39.50
C PHE A 301 -11.09 -5.12 40.64
N LYS A 302 -12.11 -5.08 41.54
CA LYS A 302 -12.24 -6.03 42.66
C LYS A 302 -12.48 -7.44 42.11
N GLY A 303 -13.41 -7.60 41.18
CA GLY A 303 -13.69 -8.89 40.56
C GLY A 303 -12.48 -9.47 39.81
N LEU A 304 -11.62 -8.64 39.23
CA LEU A 304 -10.37 -9.10 38.63
C LEU A 304 -9.39 -9.60 39.69
N LYS A 305 -9.34 -8.98 40.88
CA LYS A 305 -8.51 -9.47 41.99
C LYS A 305 -9.06 -10.78 42.56
N ASP A 306 -10.34 -10.81 42.87
CA ASP A 306 -10.97 -11.93 43.56
C ASP A 306 -11.07 -13.19 42.68
N TRP A 307 -11.38 -13.00 41.38
CA TRP A 307 -11.71 -14.11 40.47
C TRP A 307 -10.70 -14.35 39.34
N CYS A 308 -9.92 -13.32 38.98
CA CYS A 308 -9.01 -13.38 37.82
C CYS A 308 -7.52 -13.29 38.21
N GLY A 309 -7.19 -13.42 39.49
CA GLY A 309 -5.80 -13.45 39.99
C GLY A 309 -5.02 -12.17 39.67
N LEU A 310 -5.67 -11.01 39.64
CA LEU A 310 -5.01 -9.74 39.48
C LEU A 310 -4.29 -9.38 40.77
N ASP A 311 -2.99 -9.57 40.82
CA ASP A 311 -2.17 -9.23 41.97
C ASP A 311 -1.56 -7.84 41.81
N LEU A 312 -2.40 -6.83 41.98
CA LEU A 312 -2.01 -5.40 41.99
C LEU A 312 -2.51 -4.74 43.27
N PRO A 313 -1.76 -3.81 43.87
CA PRO A 313 -2.23 -2.95 44.96
C PRO A 313 -3.50 -2.19 44.55
N ASP A 314 -4.36 -1.86 45.52
CA ASP A 314 -5.64 -1.18 45.23
C ASP A 314 -5.46 0.19 44.60
N GLU A 315 -4.42 0.92 45.02
CA GLU A 315 -4.01 2.21 44.45
C GLU A 315 -3.56 2.12 42.99
N SER A 316 -3.23 0.93 42.49
CA SER A 316 -2.87 0.73 41.07
C SER A 316 -4.00 1.05 40.09
N LYS A 317 -5.24 0.98 40.58
CA LYS A 317 -6.42 1.32 39.77
C LYS A 317 -6.41 2.77 39.30
N ASP A 318 -5.89 3.70 40.12
CA ASP A 318 -5.84 5.13 39.82
C ASP A 318 -4.60 5.52 39.01
N LYS A 319 -3.68 4.57 38.79
CA LYS A 319 -2.49 4.80 37.97
C LYS A 319 -2.82 4.83 36.49
N PRO A 320 -2.17 5.69 35.71
CA PRO A 320 -2.36 5.73 34.28
C PRO A 320 -1.90 4.42 33.61
N TRP A 321 -2.51 4.08 32.47
CA TRP A 321 -2.25 2.81 31.79
C TRP A 321 -0.77 2.59 31.46
N TRP A 322 0.01 3.63 31.20
CA TRP A 322 1.43 3.51 30.85
C TRP A 322 2.35 3.14 32.03
N GLU A 323 1.86 3.21 33.25
CA GLU A 323 2.57 2.72 34.43
C GLU A 323 2.29 1.24 34.69
N ILE A 324 1.13 0.77 34.28
CA ILE A 324 0.66 -0.60 34.52
C ILE A 324 0.94 -1.52 33.31
N LEU A 325 0.60 -1.06 32.12
CA LEU A 325 0.72 -1.86 30.89
C LEU A 325 2.10 -1.65 30.26
N GLN A 326 3.16 -2.17 30.87
CA GLN A 326 4.53 -2.01 30.36
C GLN A 326 5.10 -3.24 29.70
N ARG A 327 4.54 -4.44 29.96
CA ARG A 327 4.99 -5.67 29.34
C ARG A 327 4.63 -5.68 27.85
N ASN A 328 5.57 -6.09 27.01
CA ASN A 328 5.39 -6.11 25.56
C ASN A 328 5.08 -4.73 24.93
N PHE A 329 5.35 -3.63 25.62
CA PHE A 329 5.41 -2.29 25.08
C PHE A 329 6.86 -1.82 25.03
N LYS A 330 7.26 -1.26 23.90
CA LYS A 330 8.50 -0.51 23.80
C LYS A 330 8.28 0.92 24.27
N PRO A 331 9.27 1.60 24.88
CA PRO A 331 9.12 2.97 25.38
C PRO A 331 8.61 3.96 24.31
N GLU A 332 9.07 3.83 23.08
CA GLU A 332 8.61 4.66 21.96
C GLU A 332 7.14 4.42 21.59
N GLN A 333 6.62 3.21 21.79
CA GLN A 333 5.20 2.91 21.59
C GLN A 333 4.33 3.56 22.65
N ILE A 334 4.76 3.52 23.92
CA ILE A 334 4.08 4.20 25.02
C ILE A 334 4.00 5.70 24.75
N THR A 335 5.12 6.32 24.42
CA THR A 335 5.20 7.75 24.08
C THR A 335 4.28 8.09 22.91
N TYR A 336 4.24 7.25 21.88
CA TYR A 336 3.40 7.44 20.72
C TYR A 336 1.91 7.37 21.09
N PHE A 337 1.47 6.36 21.86
CA PHE A 337 0.08 6.26 22.32
C PHE A 337 -0.35 7.46 23.18
N ILE A 338 0.51 7.96 24.04
CA ILE A 338 0.24 9.15 24.85
C ILE A 338 -0.01 10.37 23.92
N ARG A 339 0.84 10.56 22.92
CA ARG A 339 0.67 11.64 21.90
C ARG A 339 -0.62 11.48 21.12
N LEU A 340 -0.94 10.26 20.68
CA LEU A 340 -2.19 9.97 19.96
C LEU A 340 -3.41 10.27 20.81
N LEU A 341 -3.45 9.82 22.06
CA LEU A 341 -4.58 10.04 22.97
C LEU A 341 -4.77 11.52 23.27
N LYS A 342 -3.68 12.26 23.45
CA LYS A 342 -3.71 13.72 23.69
C LYS A 342 -4.26 14.47 22.46
N ARG A 343 -3.90 14.05 21.25
CA ARG A 343 -4.25 14.75 20.00
C ARG A 343 -5.63 14.37 19.47
N TYR A 344 -5.98 13.09 19.51
CA TYR A 344 -7.17 12.56 18.84
C TYR A 344 -8.26 12.07 19.81
N GLY A 345 -7.90 11.74 21.04
CA GLY A 345 -8.79 11.07 21.98
C GLY A 345 -9.14 9.64 21.59
N ALA A 346 -9.72 8.89 22.54
CA ALA A 346 -10.03 7.48 22.34
C ALA A 346 -11.09 7.22 21.24
N ARG A 347 -12.05 8.15 21.08
CA ARG A 347 -13.13 7.99 20.07
C ARG A 347 -12.56 7.97 18.66
N GLN A 348 -11.67 8.88 18.32
CA GLN A 348 -11.11 9.00 16.98
C GLN A 348 -10.14 7.85 16.66
N LEU A 349 -9.42 7.32 17.66
CA LEU A 349 -8.55 6.15 17.50
C LEU A 349 -9.32 4.84 17.26
N ASN A 350 -10.61 4.79 17.53
CA ASN A 350 -11.46 3.65 17.18
C ASN A 350 -11.98 3.72 15.73
N ALA A 351 -12.02 4.90 15.13
CA ALA A 351 -12.40 5.11 13.73
C ALA A 351 -11.23 4.77 12.78
N GLU A 352 -11.56 4.64 11.51
CA GLU A 352 -10.52 4.51 10.47
C GLU A 352 -9.67 5.79 10.37
N PRO A 353 -8.35 5.64 10.14
CA PRO A 353 -7.47 6.78 9.99
C PRO A 353 -7.78 7.58 8.73
N GLN A 354 -7.80 8.90 8.85
CA GLN A 354 -7.96 9.80 7.70
C GLN A 354 -6.64 10.04 6.95
N ILE A 355 -5.53 9.54 7.46
CA ILE A 355 -4.20 9.66 6.88
C ILE A 355 -3.76 8.27 6.46
N ILE A 356 -3.44 8.08 5.19
CA ILE A 356 -2.86 6.86 4.64
C ILE A 356 -1.42 7.14 4.23
N ILE A 357 -0.48 6.33 4.70
CA ILE A 357 0.94 6.43 4.34
C ILE A 357 1.36 5.17 3.61
N ASP A 358 1.59 5.28 2.31
CA ASP A 358 1.89 4.12 1.48
C ASP A 358 2.69 4.50 0.22
N THR A 359 2.93 3.55 -0.67
CA THR A 359 3.54 3.81 -1.98
C THR A 359 2.53 4.44 -2.94
N ILE A 360 3.03 5.15 -3.96
CA ILE A 360 2.17 5.66 -5.05
C ILE A 360 1.42 4.52 -5.73
N HIS A 361 2.05 3.34 -5.89
CA HIS A 361 1.44 2.18 -6.54
C HIS A 361 0.23 1.66 -5.78
N SER A 362 0.31 1.59 -4.45
CA SER A 362 -0.75 1.01 -3.62
C SER A 362 -2.03 1.85 -3.58
N VAL A 363 -1.93 3.17 -3.83
CA VAL A 363 -3.07 4.08 -3.82
C VAL A 363 -3.63 4.37 -5.22
N LYS A 364 -3.15 3.64 -6.25
CA LYS A 364 -3.74 3.74 -7.57
C LYS A 364 -5.24 3.39 -7.50
N GLY A 365 -6.07 4.08 -8.28
CA GLY A 365 -7.53 3.97 -8.19
C GLY A 365 -8.18 4.80 -7.06
N GLY A 366 -7.43 5.12 -5.99
CA GLY A 366 -7.91 5.95 -4.88
C GLY A 366 -7.76 7.46 -5.12
N GLU A 367 -8.24 8.24 -4.15
CA GLU A 367 -8.11 9.70 -4.13
C GLU A 367 -8.19 10.25 -2.69
N ALA A 368 -7.57 11.39 -2.44
CA ALA A 368 -7.63 12.07 -1.15
C ALA A 368 -7.76 13.58 -1.33
N ASP A 369 -8.29 14.26 -0.32
CA ASP A 369 -8.43 15.72 -0.34
C ASP A 369 -7.07 16.40 -0.44
N ASN A 370 -6.08 15.87 0.30
CA ASN A 370 -4.71 16.36 0.34
C ASN A 370 -3.75 15.20 0.02
N VAL A 371 -2.76 15.45 -0.82
CA VAL A 371 -1.73 14.47 -1.15
C VAL A 371 -0.35 15.07 -0.91
N LEU A 372 0.48 14.38 -0.15
CA LEU A 372 1.91 14.66 -0.01
C LEU A 372 2.70 13.63 -0.80
N ILE A 373 3.55 14.08 -1.71
CA ILE A 373 4.51 13.22 -2.41
C ILE A 373 5.91 13.54 -1.92
N TYR A 374 6.63 12.51 -1.45
CA TYR A 374 8.02 12.61 -1.08
C TYR A 374 8.91 12.35 -2.29
N SER A 375 9.71 13.33 -2.66
CA SER A 375 10.56 13.27 -3.84
C SER A 375 11.78 12.35 -3.69
N LYS A 376 12.17 11.99 -2.45
CA LYS A 376 13.24 11.03 -2.18
C LYS A 376 12.89 9.66 -2.74
N THR A 377 13.85 9.05 -3.39
CA THR A 377 13.72 7.70 -3.93
C THR A 377 15.02 6.92 -3.70
N ASN A 378 15.13 5.70 -4.24
CA ASN A 378 16.36 4.92 -4.16
C ASN A 378 17.19 5.02 -5.43
N TRP A 379 18.45 4.60 -5.37
CA TRP A 379 19.36 4.60 -6.50
C TRP A 379 18.79 3.94 -7.79
N PRO A 380 18.22 2.71 -7.75
CA PRO A 380 17.69 2.11 -8.95
C PRO A 380 16.56 2.90 -9.62
N SER A 381 15.70 3.54 -8.83
CA SER A 381 14.58 4.33 -9.36
C SER A 381 15.01 5.70 -9.88
N ALA A 382 16.06 6.30 -9.30
CA ALA A 382 16.46 7.66 -9.66
C ALA A 382 17.49 7.73 -10.80
N PHE A 383 18.50 6.85 -10.80
CA PHE A 383 19.76 7.12 -11.48
C PHE A 383 20.36 5.96 -12.28
N ARG A 384 19.78 4.77 -12.29
CA ARG A 384 20.23 3.78 -13.25
C ARG A 384 20.20 4.42 -14.62
N ASN A 385 21.17 4.07 -15.49
CA ASN A 385 21.22 4.46 -16.91
C ASN A 385 19.87 4.13 -17.56
N LYS A 386 18.84 4.86 -17.12
CA LYS A 386 17.48 4.72 -17.62
C LYS A 386 17.49 5.21 -19.05
N ASN A 387 17.16 4.31 -19.96
CA ASN A 387 16.81 4.72 -21.30
C ASN A 387 15.58 5.67 -21.23
N ILE A 388 15.29 6.32 -22.35
CA ILE A 388 14.20 7.31 -22.39
C ILE A 388 12.86 6.69 -21.99
N SER A 389 12.61 5.41 -22.32
CA SER A 389 11.40 4.68 -21.93
C SER A 389 11.26 4.51 -20.42
N GLU A 390 12.34 4.10 -19.74
CA GLU A 390 12.36 3.93 -18.28
C GLU A 390 12.16 5.25 -17.53
N LYS A 391 12.66 6.36 -18.08
CA LYS A 391 12.38 7.72 -17.56
C LYS A 391 10.92 8.09 -17.73
N SER A 392 10.32 7.70 -18.83
CA SER A 392 8.90 7.88 -19.09
C SER A 392 8.04 7.11 -18.09
N ASP A 393 8.40 5.88 -17.77
CA ASP A 393 7.67 5.05 -16.82
C ASP A 393 7.73 5.64 -15.40
N GLU A 394 8.86 6.21 -15.01
CA GLU A 394 8.97 6.91 -13.72
C GLU A 394 8.06 8.15 -13.67
N LYS A 395 7.96 8.89 -14.78
CA LYS A 395 7.03 10.02 -14.88
C LYS A 395 5.57 9.59 -14.73
N ARG A 396 5.17 8.43 -15.30
CA ARG A 396 3.83 7.85 -15.09
C ARG A 396 3.53 7.59 -13.62
N VAL A 397 4.51 7.07 -12.87
CA VAL A 397 4.33 6.85 -11.43
C VAL A 397 4.04 8.16 -10.70
N TYR A 398 4.85 9.20 -10.94
CA TYR A 398 4.62 10.49 -10.28
C TYR A 398 3.35 11.20 -10.78
N TYR A 399 3.03 11.09 -12.06
CA TYR A 399 1.75 11.57 -12.62
C TYR A 399 0.57 10.90 -11.91
N THR A 400 0.63 9.59 -11.73
CA THR A 400 -0.39 8.84 -10.99
C THR A 400 -0.54 9.37 -9.56
N GLY A 401 0.57 9.56 -8.84
CA GLY A 401 0.55 10.09 -7.47
C GLY A 401 -0.07 11.50 -7.38
N VAL A 402 0.36 12.40 -8.26
CA VAL A 402 -0.13 13.79 -8.32
C VAL A 402 -1.63 13.84 -8.57
N THR A 403 -2.12 13.03 -9.49
CA THR A 403 -3.53 13.00 -9.86
C THR A 403 -4.44 12.34 -8.81
N ARG A 404 -3.92 11.89 -7.67
CA ARG A 404 -4.72 11.44 -6.52
C ARG A 404 -5.27 12.61 -5.70
N ALA A 405 -4.69 13.80 -5.80
CA ALA A 405 -5.09 14.96 -5.02
C ALA A 405 -6.38 15.60 -5.55
N LYS A 406 -7.33 15.89 -4.64
CA LYS A 406 -8.55 16.63 -4.96
C LYS A 406 -8.37 18.13 -4.79
N ASN A 407 -7.81 18.56 -3.66
CA ASN A 407 -7.78 19.96 -3.25
C ASN A 407 -6.36 20.53 -3.16
N THR A 408 -5.46 19.82 -2.49
CA THR A 408 -4.09 20.31 -2.29
C THR A 408 -3.06 19.24 -2.56
N LEU A 409 -2.07 19.57 -3.36
CA LEU A 409 -0.88 18.80 -3.61
C LEU A 409 0.30 19.40 -2.86
N HIS A 410 0.98 18.59 -2.08
CA HIS A 410 2.18 18.94 -1.34
C HIS A 410 3.36 18.13 -1.89
N ILE A 411 4.46 18.78 -2.18
CA ILE A 411 5.71 18.14 -2.61
C ILE A 411 6.73 18.34 -1.50
N LEU A 412 7.13 17.25 -0.87
CA LEU A 412 8.24 17.23 0.08
C LEU A 412 9.53 16.93 -0.68
N SER A 413 10.34 17.94 -0.85
CA SER A 413 11.64 17.84 -1.50
C SER A 413 12.72 17.56 -0.48
N THR A 414 13.86 17.05 -0.94
CA THR A 414 15.04 16.80 -0.12
C THR A 414 16.30 17.13 -0.91
N ASP A 415 17.36 17.54 -0.24
CA ASP A 415 18.69 17.73 -0.83
C ASP A 415 19.47 16.40 -0.96
N TYR A 416 18.81 15.29 -0.65
CA TYR A 416 19.40 13.97 -0.79
C TYR A 416 19.72 13.66 -2.26
N LYS A 417 20.90 13.09 -2.52
CA LYS A 417 21.39 12.81 -3.89
C LYS A 417 20.44 11.96 -4.77
N TYR A 418 19.53 11.20 -4.16
CA TYR A 418 18.53 10.41 -4.87
C TYR A 418 17.15 11.08 -4.76
N ASN A 419 17.09 12.33 -5.12
CA ASN A 419 15.89 13.13 -5.22
C ASN A 419 15.35 13.10 -6.66
N TYR A 420 14.09 12.81 -6.84
CA TYR A 420 13.44 12.92 -8.15
C TYR A 420 12.89 14.34 -8.32
N PRO A 421 13.26 15.07 -9.39
CA PRO A 421 12.89 16.47 -9.57
C PRO A 421 11.43 16.63 -10.00
N ILE A 422 10.48 16.28 -9.11
CA ILE A 422 9.05 16.36 -9.40
C ILE A 422 8.65 17.80 -9.67
N GLY A 423 8.31 18.11 -10.93
CA GLY A 423 7.77 19.40 -11.31
C GLY A 423 8.71 20.59 -11.01
N SER A 424 10.03 20.40 -11.10
CA SER A 424 11.00 21.51 -10.94
C SER A 424 10.64 22.72 -11.77
N ASP A 425 10.27 22.52 -13.03
CA ASP A 425 9.92 23.58 -13.98
C ASP A 425 8.67 24.38 -13.56
N TYR A 426 7.72 23.74 -12.85
CA TYR A 426 6.55 24.44 -12.32
C TYR A 426 6.92 25.47 -11.25
N PHE A 427 7.84 25.13 -10.37
CA PHE A 427 8.26 26.03 -9.30
C PHE A 427 9.13 27.18 -9.83
N VAL A 428 9.93 26.96 -10.86
CA VAL A 428 10.64 28.03 -11.59
C VAL A 428 9.63 28.98 -12.24
N TYR A 429 8.65 28.46 -12.97
CA TYR A 429 7.58 29.26 -13.58
C TYR A 429 6.82 30.15 -12.57
N LEU A 430 6.54 29.64 -11.37
CA LEU A 430 5.89 30.44 -10.32
C LEU A 430 6.78 31.55 -9.75
N GLN A 431 8.10 31.36 -9.75
CA GLN A 431 9.04 32.43 -9.34
C GLN A 431 9.16 33.55 -10.37
N GLU A 432 9.08 33.21 -11.65
CA GLU A 432 9.13 34.19 -12.74
C GLU A 432 7.84 35.01 -12.88
N LYS A 433 6.71 34.54 -12.35
CA LYS A 433 5.43 35.27 -12.35
C LYS A 433 5.21 36.17 -11.14
N LYS A 434 6.08 36.13 -10.15
CA LYS A 434 6.08 37.03 -8.98
C LYS A 434 6.97 38.23 -9.24
#